data_48484d17c53eaac833fb8d702438de85
#
_entry.id   48484d17c53eaac833fb8d702438de85
#
_cell.length_a   1.000
_cell.length_b   1.000
_cell.length_c   1.000
_cell.angle_alpha   90.00
_cell.angle_beta   90.00
_cell.angle_gamma   90.00
#
_symmetry.space_group_name_H-M   'P 1'
#
loop_
_entity.id
_entity.type
_entity.pdbx_description
1 polymer ?
#
loop_
_entity_poly.entity_id
_entity_poly.type
_entity_poly.pdbx_seq_one_letter_code
_entity_poly.pdbx_strand_id
1 'polypeptide(L)'
;MTGHQGSSPPGSPPTSPGAIVKSSTVEVHPVIIRKTPKFPSRERHLAIRRKKVNPQSLEEENEPPTEWNCLCDEATDNDGKTCQECKCPRETHAVYHEQLTSVRERLGFKHDSNTSRVDPRQMGYTWVPPGILTSAKIQRYFDVIPSEKVPKIGTQGERFRDKQLVYQLPKQDLALAYCKHVEEANRSSYEDFVAARNEIALDIGYVKDTPSPCKCAACGETLNQGEMAVTAPKFRDQILWHPRCFKCTTCDELLVDLTYCVHDDQIYCERHYAELLKPRCNACDELIFSGEYTKAMSKDWHSGHFCCWQCDESLTGQRYVLRDEHPYCIKCYENVFANICEECNKTIGIDSKDLSYKDKHWHEACFLCNKCRISLVDKQFGSKADKIYCGNCYDAQFASRCDGCGEIFRAGTKKMEYKTRQWHEKCFCCCVCKTAIGTKSFIPREQEIYCAGCYEEKYATRCIKCKKIITSGGVTYKNEPWHRECFTCTHCQVSLAGQRFTSRDEKPYCAECFGELFAKRCTSCIKPITGIGGTRFISFEDRHWHNDCFICAICKTSLVGRGFITDEQDVICPECAKQKLM
;
A
#
# COMPACT_ATOMS: atom_id res chain seq x y z
N MET A 1 3.81 -10.04 -47.57
CA MET A 1 4.70 -10.82 -46.68
C MET A 1 4.94 -10.00 -45.45
N THR A 2 4.51 -10.52 -44.34
CA THR A 2 4.33 -9.93 -43.02
C THR A 2 5.67 -9.65 -42.35
N GLY A 3 5.94 -8.39 -42.03
CA GLY A 3 7.09 -7.99 -41.23
C GLY A 3 6.75 -8.03 -39.76
N HIS A 4 7.42 -8.90 -38.99
CA HIS A 4 7.37 -8.91 -37.55
C HIS A 4 7.91 -7.62 -36.95
N GLN A 5 7.06 -6.91 -36.23
CA GLN A 5 7.46 -5.85 -35.31
C GLN A 5 8.00 -6.50 -34.03
N GLY A 6 9.30 -6.44 -33.83
CA GLY A 6 9.94 -6.75 -32.56
C GLY A 6 9.65 -5.62 -31.56
N SER A 7 8.77 -5.88 -30.59
CA SER A 7 8.54 -5.01 -29.45
C SER A 7 9.72 -5.14 -28.48
N SER A 8 10.52 -4.10 -28.36
CA SER A 8 11.47 -3.92 -27.24
C SER A 8 10.68 -3.62 -25.96
N PRO A 9 11.10 -4.10 -24.77
CA PRO A 9 10.43 -3.81 -23.52
C PRO A 9 10.47 -2.30 -23.22
N PRO A 10 9.42 -1.75 -22.60
CA PRO A 10 9.38 -0.33 -22.26
C PRO A 10 10.47 -0.01 -21.26
N GLY A 11 11.37 0.89 -21.62
CA GLY A 11 12.32 1.50 -20.70
C GLY A 11 11.54 2.17 -19.57
N SER A 12 11.98 1.93 -18.32
CA SER A 12 11.40 2.53 -17.11
C SER A 12 11.22 4.03 -17.31
N PRO A 13 10.06 4.61 -16.96
CA PRO A 13 9.84 6.03 -17.08
C PRO A 13 10.87 6.78 -16.24
N PRO A 14 11.31 7.97 -16.67
CA PRO A 14 12.18 8.81 -15.86
C PRO A 14 11.45 9.09 -14.55
N THR A 15 12.12 8.80 -13.43
CA THR A 15 11.61 9.09 -12.09
C THR A 15 11.15 10.54 -12.03
N SER A 16 9.86 10.74 -11.78
CA SER A 16 9.26 12.05 -11.65
C SER A 16 10.05 12.90 -10.67
N PRO A 17 10.42 14.14 -10.98
CA PRO A 17 11.03 15.04 -10.02
C PRO A 17 10.00 15.38 -8.95
N GLY A 18 10.31 15.12 -7.68
CA GLY A 18 9.50 15.56 -6.56
C GLY A 18 8.60 14.50 -5.94
N ALA A 19 9.16 13.37 -5.51
CA ALA A 19 8.52 12.61 -4.46
C ALA A 19 8.48 13.49 -3.20
N ILE A 20 7.26 13.71 -2.66
CA ILE A 20 7.03 14.52 -1.46
C ILE A 20 7.89 13.95 -0.33
N VAL A 21 8.80 14.75 0.18
CA VAL A 21 9.55 14.44 1.40
C VAL A 21 8.52 14.50 2.55
N LYS A 22 8.23 13.36 3.16
CA LYS A 22 7.38 13.32 4.35
C LYS A 22 8.18 13.86 5.51
N SER A 23 7.69 14.92 6.17
CA SER A 23 8.17 15.32 7.48
C SER A 23 7.25 14.68 8.52
N SER A 24 7.79 13.88 9.43
CA SER A 24 7.08 13.37 10.59
C SER A 24 7.40 14.25 11.78
N THR A 25 6.36 14.80 12.40
CA THR A 25 6.44 15.45 13.71
C THR A 25 5.89 14.50 14.75
N VAL A 26 6.66 14.23 15.79
CA VAL A 26 6.22 13.42 16.93
C VAL A 26 5.50 14.34 17.92
N GLU A 27 4.28 13.96 18.31
CA GLU A 27 3.55 14.70 19.35
C GLU A 27 4.19 14.49 20.72
N VAL A 28 4.56 15.58 21.36
CA VAL A 28 5.12 15.61 22.71
C VAL A 28 4.11 16.21 23.65
N HIS A 29 3.78 15.46 24.69
CA HIS A 29 2.76 15.83 25.65
C HIS A 29 3.38 16.42 26.92
N PRO A 30 2.86 17.53 27.46
CA PRO A 30 3.21 18.02 28.79
C PRO A 30 2.49 17.20 29.86
N VAL A 31 3.16 16.94 30.96
CA VAL A 31 2.53 16.39 32.17
C VAL A 31 1.94 17.55 33.00
N ILE A 32 0.68 17.46 33.34
CA ILE A 32 -0.03 18.46 34.14
C ILE A 32 -0.04 18.01 35.61
N ILE A 33 0.53 18.80 36.48
CA ILE A 33 0.43 18.61 37.95
C ILE A 33 -0.80 19.39 38.42
N ARG A 34 -1.70 18.73 39.14
CA ARG A 34 -2.91 19.32 39.71
C ARG A 34 -2.93 19.20 41.22
N LYS A 35 -3.57 20.15 41.90
CA LYS A 35 -3.84 20.06 43.33
C LYS A 35 -5.11 19.26 43.56
N THR A 36 -5.10 18.37 44.52
CA THR A 36 -6.27 17.62 44.94
C THR A 36 -7.30 18.58 45.58
N PRO A 37 -8.58 18.36 45.34
CA PRO A 37 -9.64 19.09 46.09
C PRO A 37 -9.42 18.86 47.60
N LYS A 38 -9.39 19.94 48.35
CA LYS A 38 -9.21 19.86 49.82
C LYS A 38 -10.44 19.24 50.47
N PHE A 39 -10.29 18.00 50.92
CA PHE A 39 -11.01 17.45 52.06
C PHE A 39 -10.00 17.34 53.24
N PRO A 40 -10.41 17.40 54.49
CA PRO A 40 -9.42 17.36 55.57
C PRO A 40 -8.64 16.03 55.62
N SER A 41 -7.42 16.20 55.54
CA SER A 41 -6.14 15.51 55.50
C SER A 41 -5.92 14.06 55.89
N ARG A 42 -4.98 13.38 55.22
CA ARG A 42 -3.83 12.47 55.51
C ARG A 42 -3.57 11.28 54.51
N GLU A 43 -2.31 10.93 54.11
CA GLU A 43 -1.91 9.96 53.05
C GLU A 43 -0.57 9.19 53.11
N ARG A 44 -0.30 8.09 52.36
CA ARG A 44 0.97 7.52 51.84
C ARG A 44 1.11 6.22 51.01
N HIS A 45 2.28 5.96 50.38
CA HIS A 45 2.64 5.14 49.22
C HIS A 45 3.37 3.82 49.35
N LEU A 46 3.32 2.97 48.25
CA LEU A 46 4.36 1.99 47.86
C LEU A 46 4.18 1.46 46.43
N ALA A 47 5.29 1.20 45.70
CA ALA A 47 5.32 0.94 44.26
C ALA A 47 5.23 -0.55 43.86
N ILE A 48 4.57 -0.83 42.73
CA ILE A 48 4.50 -2.15 42.12
C ILE A 48 5.47 -2.21 40.91
N ARG A 49 6.41 -3.14 40.92
CA ARG A 49 7.32 -3.39 39.77
C ARG A 49 6.64 -4.24 38.70
N ARG A 50 6.57 -3.77 37.48
CA ARG A 50 6.20 -4.59 36.30
C ARG A 50 7.45 -5.25 35.69
N LYS A 51 7.35 -6.52 35.27
CA LYS A 51 8.42 -7.22 34.54
C LYS A 51 8.48 -6.73 33.11
N LYS A 52 9.70 -6.47 32.62
CA LYS A 52 9.98 -6.12 31.22
C LYS A 52 9.72 -7.31 30.32
N VAL A 53 8.92 -7.13 29.28
CA VAL A 53 8.77 -8.07 28.17
C VAL A 53 9.62 -7.54 27.02
N ASN A 54 10.46 -8.40 26.45
CA ASN A 54 11.32 -8.06 25.33
C ASN A 54 10.47 -7.89 24.04
N PRO A 55 10.59 -6.77 23.29
CA PRO A 55 9.73 -6.52 22.12
C PRO A 55 9.92 -7.45 20.92
N GLN A 56 10.92 -8.32 20.94
CA GLN A 56 11.27 -9.17 19.79
C GLN A 56 10.55 -10.53 19.71
N SER A 57 9.59 -10.83 20.58
CA SER A 57 8.89 -12.12 20.60
C SER A 57 7.37 -12.05 20.49
N LEU A 58 6.82 -10.98 19.90
CA LEU A 58 5.37 -10.82 19.68
C LEU A 58 5.02 -10.66 18.21
N GLU A 59 5.42 -11.64 17.41
CA GLU A 59 4.66 -12.04 16.22
C GLU A 59 4.12 -13.43 16.49
N GLU A 60 2.86 -13.51 16.67
CA GLU A 60 1.86 -14.60 16.64
C GLU A 60 0.97 -14.62 17.88
N GLU A 61 -0.28 -14.33 17.61
CA GLU A 61 -1.49 -14.71 18.35
C GLU A 61 -1.55 -14.34 19.83
N ASN A 62 -2.41 -13.34 20.14
CA ASN A 62 -3.55 -13.65 21.01
C ASN A 62 -4.30 -12.37 21.34
N GLU A 63 -5.61 -12.40 21.10
CA GLU A 63 -6.56 -11.53 21.78
C GLU A 63 -6.23 -11.49 23.27
N PRO A 64 -6.34 -10.32 23.94
CA PRO A 64 -6.10 -10.27 25.38
C PRO A 64 -7.07 -11.24 26.05
N PRO A 65 -6.58 -12.08 26.98
CA PRO A 65 -7.45 -13.00 27.69
C PRO A 65 -8.52 -12.20 28.44
N THR A 66 -9.76 -12.36 28.03
CA THR A 66 -10.94 -11.74 28.63
C THR A 66 -11.29 -12.29 30.01
N GLU A 67 -10.44 -13.13 30.58
CA GLU A 67 -10.67 -13.77 31.88
C GLU A 67 -9.55 -13.48 32.88
N TRP A 68 -9.78 -12.52 33.74
CA TRP A 68 -8.99 -12.24 34.93
C TRP A 68 -9.37 -13.18 36.07
N ASN A 69 -9.36 -14.48 35.85
CA ASN A 69 -9.48 -15.48 36.87
C ASN A 69 -8.24 -16.38 36.81
N CYS A 70 -7.32 -16.18 37.73
CA CYS A 70 -6.27 -17.16 37.92
C CYS A 70 -6.90 -18.43 38.51
N LEU A 71 -6.88 -19.51 37.76
CA LEU A 71 -7.35 -20.84 38.14
C LEU A 71 -6.25 -21.68 38.84
N CYS A 72 -5.19 -21.06 39.30
CA CYS A 72 -4.10 -21.75 39.96
C CYS A 72 -4.53 -22.20 41.34
N ASP A 73 -4.27 -23.45 41.72
CA ASP A 73 -4.34 -23.93 43.08
C ASP A 73 -3.31 -23.20 43.97
N GLU A 74 -3.60 -23.01 45.23
CA GLU A 74 -2.88 -22.15 46.20
C GLU A 74 -1.41 -22.55 46.43
N ALA A 75 -0.54 -22.38 45.46
CA ALA A 75 0.91 -22.46 45.66
C ALA A 75 1.48 -21.04 45.81
N THR A 76 1.68 -20.58 47.04
CA THR A 76 2.36 -19.31 47.32
C THR A 76 3.88 -19.47 47.28
N ASP A 77 4.62 -18.40 46.97
CA ASP A 77 6.07 -18.35 47.15
C ASP A 77 6.46 -18.45 48.63
N ASN A 78 7.75 -18.59 48.92
CA ASN A 78 8.27 -18.71 50.29
C ASN A 78 7.92 -17.52 51.19
N ASP A 79 7.52 -16.38 50.64
CA ASP A 79 7.09 -15.18 51.35
C ASP A 79 5.56 -15.08 51.52
N GLY A 80 4.78 -15.98 50.91
CA GLY A 80 3.32 -16.03 50.96
C GLY A 80 2.61 -14.86 50.26
N LYS A 81 3.31 -14.10 49.38
CA LYS A 81 2.83 -12.86 48.79
C LYS A 81 2.37 -12.98 47.33
N THR A 82 2.92 -13.93 46.61
CA THR A 82 2.61 -14.13 45.17
C THR A 82 2.38 -15.60 44.85
N CYS A 83 1.54 -15.89 43.89
CA CYS A 83 1.34 -17.24 43.39
C CYS A 83 2.59 -17.73 42.66
N GLN A 84 3.01 -18.95 42.89
CA GLN A 84 4.19 -19.53 42.24
C GLN A 84 3.99 -19.74 40.73
N GLU A 85 2.78 -20.02 40.30
CA GLU A 85 2.48 -20.29 38.89
C GLU A 85 2.26 -19.01 38.09
N CYS A 86 1.29 -18.18 38.46
CA CYS A 86 0.92 -16.99 37.66
C CYS A 86 1.65 -15.71 38.09
N LYS A 87 2.41 -15.75 39.21
CA LYS A 87 3.11 -14.60 39.80
C LYS A 87 2.20 -13.41 40.17
N CYS A 88 0.89 -13.63 40.18
CA CYS A 88 -0.06 -12.63 40.65
C CYS A 88 -0.01 -12.47 42.17
N PRO A 89 -0.31 -11.28 42.72
CA PRO A 89 -0.50 -11.11 44.14
C PRO A 89 -1.60 -12.02 44.65
N ARG A 90 -1.44 -12.55 45.87
CA ARG A 90 -2.42 -13.45 46.52
C ARG A 90 -3.84 -12.87 46.55
N GLU A 91 -3.95 -11.55 46.61
CA GLU A 91 -5.22 -10.80 46.63
C GLU A 91 -6.04 -10.90 45.34
N THR A 92 -5.44 -11.34 44.26
CA THR A 92 -6.13 -11.53 42.95
C THR A 92 -6.74 -12.91 42.79
N HIS A 93 -6.50 -13.83 43.75
CA HIS A 93 -7.08 -15.17 43.75
C HIS A 93 -8.44 -15.20 44.45
N ALA A 94 -9.35 -16.06 44.02
CA ALA A 94 -10.77 -16.10 44.41
C ALA A 94 -11.00 -16.33 45.94
N VAL A 95 -10.05 -16.92 46.65
CA VAL A 95 -10.16 -17.26 48.08
C VAL A 95 -10.26 -16.05 49.00
N TYR A 96 -9.90 -14.86 48.54
CA TYR A 96 -9.86 -13.64 49.35
C TYR A 96 -11.21 -12.97 49.62
N HIS A 97 -12.28 -13.42 48.96
CA HIS A 97 -13.61 -12.78 49.08
C HIS A 97 -14.30 -13.06 50.43
N GLU A 98 -13.93 -14.11 51.15
CA GLU A 98 -14.56 -14.47 52.43
C GLU A 98 -14.14 -13.58 53.60
N GLN A 99 -13.05 -12.80 53.46
CA GLN A 99 -12.51 -11.95 54.55
C GLN A 99 -12.97 -10.47 54.47
N LEU A 100 -13.81 -10.11 53.50
CA LEU A 100 -14.33 -8.75 53.44
C LEU A 100 -15.39 -8.52 54.52
N THR A 101 -15.16 -7.52 55.39
CA THR A 101 -16.16 -6.99 56.28
C THR A 101 -17.42 -6.65 55.53
N SER A 102 -18.54 -7.27 55.83
CA SER A 102 -19.79 -7.05 55.09
C SER A 102 -20.21 -5.58 55.16
N VAL A 103 -20.87 -5.08 54.11
CA VAL A 103 -21.38 -3.70 54.12
C VAL A 103 -22.28 -3.46 55.33
N ARG A 104 -23.03 -4.45 55.77
CA ARG A 104 -23.88 -4.38 56.98
C ARG A 104 -23.06 -4.14 58.24
N GLU A 105 -21.93 -4.82 58.39
CA GLU A 105 -21.01 -4.62 59.55
C GLU A 105 -20.39 -3.21 59.48
N ARG A 106 -20.00 -2.74 58.31
CA ARG A 106 -19.47 -1.37 58.15
C ARG A 106 -20.51 -0.29 58.49
N LEU A 107 -21.78 -0.58 58.26
CA LEU A 107 -22.91 0.28 58.63
C LEU A 107 -23.33 0.12 60.11
N GLY A 108 -22.60 -0.67 60.89
CA GLY A 108 -22.86 -0.86 62.33
C GLY A 108 -24.06 -1.77 62.66
N PHE A 109 -24.59 -2.48 61.66
CA PHE A 109 -25.60 -3.51 61.95
C PHE A 109 -24.97 -4.69 62.66
N LYS A 110 -25.15 -4.77 64.00
CA LYS A 110 -24.72 -5.92 64.81
C LYS A 110 -25.41 -7.18 64.31
N HIS A 111 -24.71 -8.32 64.46
CA HIS A 111 -25.28 -9.64 64.20
C HIS A 111 -26.46 -9.88 65.14
N ASP A 112 -27.67 -9.61 64.69
CA ASP A 112 -28.87 -10.06 65.36
C ASP A 112 -28.96 -11.58 65.25
N SER A 113 -28.64 -12.27 66.33
CA SER A 113 -28.67 -13.72 66.45
C SER A 113 -30.09 -14.32 66.34
N ASN A 114 -31.12 -13.50 66.24
CA ASN A 114 -32.53 -13.93 66.33
C ASN A 114 -33.39 -13.75 65.07
N THR A 115 -32.85 -13.27 63.96
CA THR A 115 -33.60 -13.29 62.70
C THR A 115 -33.18 -14.52 61.91
N SER A 116 -34.13 -15.39 61.58
CA SER A 116 -33.94 -16.58 60.72
C SER A 116 -33.38 -16.14 59.36
N ARG A 117 -32.07 -16.10 59.22
CA ARG A 117 -31.39 -15.83 57.97
C ARG A 117 -31.62 -16.98 57.00
N VAL A 118 -32.21 -16.71 55.88
CA VAL A 118 -32.13 -17.61 54.73
C VAL A 118 -30.68 -17.65 54.29
N ASP A 119 -30.04 -18.83 54.45
CA ASP A 119 -28.70 -19.03 53.90
C ASP A 119 -28.80 -19.09 52.35
N PRO A 120 -28.20 -18.12 51.64
CA PRO A 120 -28.25 -18.09 50.17
C PRO A 120 -27.75 -19.39 49.55
N ARG A 121 -26.73 -20.03 50.13
CA ARG A 121 -26.11 -21.26 49.59
C ARG A 121 -27.08 -22.43 49.62
N GLN A 122 -27.92 -22.55 50.67
CA GLN A 122 -28.97 -23.58 50.75
C GLN A 122 -30.03 -23.41 49.64
N MET A 123 -30.17 -22.19 49.10
CA MET A 123 -31.10 -21.87 48.01
C MET A 123 -30.43 -21.94 46.62
N GLY A 124 -29.14 -22.29 46.56
CA GLY A 124 -28.37 -22.39 45.32
C GLY A 124 -27.85 -21.06 44.79
N TYR A 125 -27.77 -20.01 45.63
CA TYR A 125 -27.26 -18.69 45.27
C TYR A 125 -26.07 -18.29 46.14
N THR A 126 -25.17 -17.47 45.60
CA THR A 126 -24.06 -16.87 46.39
C THR A 126 -24.52 -15.63 47.15
N TRP A 127 -25.65 -15.06 46.79
CA TRP A 127 -26.27 -13.93 47.45
C TRP A 127 -27.77 -13.89 47.18
N VAL A 128 -28.57 -13.39 48.11
CA VAL A 128 -30.00 -13.11 47.99
C VAL A 128 -30.32 -11.69 48.47
N PRO A 129 -31.31 -11.01 47.86
CA PRO A 129 -31.59 -9.64 48.23
C PRO A 129 -32.20 -9.52 49.62
N PRO A 130 -31.82 -8.49 50.42
CA PRO A 130 -32.43 -8.21 51.68
C PRO A 130 -33.89 -7.77 51.53
N GLY A 131 -34.73 -8.10 52.53
CA GLY A 131 -36.16 -7.78 52.56
C GLY A 131 -37.10 -8.89 52.10
N ILE A 132 -36.58 -9.95 51.50
CA ILE A 132 -37.38 -11.12 51.10
C ILE A 132 -36.82 -12.42 51.73
N LEU A 133 -37.74 -13.22 52.27
CA LEU A 133 -37.38 -14.41 53.07
C LEU A 133 -37.88 -15.73 52.47
N THR A 134 -38.69 -15.69 51.41
CA THR A 134 -39.26 -16.89 50.80
C THR A 134 -38.64 -17.21 49.45
N SER A 135 -38.42 -18.50 49.17
CA SER A 135 -37.83 -18.97 47.93
C SER A 135 -38.62 -18.44 46.70
N ALA A 136 -39.96 -18.44 46.77
CA ALA A 136 -40.79 -17.95 45.69
C ALA A 136 -40.56 -16.44 45.37
N LYS A 137 -40.36 -15.60 46.38
CA LYS A 137 -40.07 -14.17 46.20
C LYS A 137 -38.64 -13.95 45.67
N ILE A 138 -37.70 -14.74 46.14
CA ILE A 138 -36.31 -14.69 45.68
C ILE A 138 -36.27 -15.05 44.17
N GLN A 139 -37.00 -16.11 43.77
CA GLN A 139 -37.10 -16.49 42.36
C GLN A 139 -37.74 -15.37 41.54
N ARG A 140 -38.86 -14.79 41.99
CA ARG A 140 -39.51 -13.64 41.30
C ARG A 140 -38.61 -12.45 41.13
N TYR A 141 -37.72 -12.18 42.11
CA TYR A 141 -36.74 -11.10 42.01
C TYR A 141 -35.71 -11.38 40.91
N PHE A 142 -35.18 -12.62 40.86
CA PHE A 142 -34.18 -13.01 39.88
C PHE A 142 -34.75 -13.21 38.46
N ASP A 143 -36.03 -13.54 38.33
CA ASP A 143 -36.70 -13.71 37.03
C ASP A 143 -36.72 -12.39 36.18
N VAL A 144 -36.61 -11.22 36.82
CA VAL A 144 -36.58 -9.91 36.14
C VAL A 144 -35.16 -9.39 35.91
N ILE A 145 -34.14 -10.13 36.35
CA ILE A 145 -32.71 -9.83 36.13
C ILE A 145 -32.19 -10.71 35.00
N PRO A 146 -31.34 -10.18 34.08
CA PRO A 146 -30.70 -11.00 33.06
C PRO A 146 -30.02 -12.25 33.64
N SER A 147 -30.24 -13.41 33.05
CA SER A 147 -29.80 -14.71 33.58
C SER A 147 -28.30 -14.79 33.82
N GLU A 148 -27.50 -14.12 33.00
CA GLU A 148 -26.05 -14.02 33.10
C GLU A 148 -25.57 -13.19 34.31
N LYS A 149 -26.47 -12.43 34.92
CA LYS A 149 -26.21 -11.59 36.12
C LYS A 149 -26.83 -12.16 37.40
N VAL A 150 -27.59 -13.24 37.30
CA VAL A 150 -28.19 -13.90 38.49
C VAL A 150 -27.13 -14.70 39.24
N PRO A 151 -26.83 -14.41 40.54
CA PRO A 151 -25.71 -14.97 41.29
C PRO A 151 -25.99 -16.43 41.77
N LYS A 152 -26.29 -17.33 40.82
CA LYS A 152 -26.54 -18.76 41.10
C LYS A 152 -25.21 -19.53 41.13
N ILE A 153 -25.01 -20.35 42.13
CA ILE A 153 -23.78 -21.13 42.32
C ILE A 153 -23.43 -21.96 41.10
N GLY A 154 -22.16 -21.94 40.68
CA GLY A 154 -21.63 -22.65 39.51
C GLY A 154 -22.00 -22.04 38.17
N THR A 155 -22.61 -20.84 38.12
CA THR A 155 -23.04 -20.19 36.87
C THR A 155 -22.19 -18.98 36.50
N GLN A 156 -22.40 -18.46 35.28
CA GLN A 156 -21.80 -17.19 34.87
C GLN A 156 -22.19 -16.01 35.76
N GLY A 157 -23.40 -16.05 36.35
CA GLY A 157 -23.88 -14.98 37.24
C GLY A 157 -23.12 -14.91 38.58
N GLU A 158 -22.61 -16.02 39.09
CA GLU A 158 -21.69 -16.02 40.23
C GLU A 158 -20.39 -15.25 39.88
N ARG A 159 -19.75 -15.63 38.76
CA ARG A 159 -18.53 -14.97 38.28
C ARG A 159 -18.78 -13.47 37.97
N PHE A 160 -19.95 -13.14 37.45
CA PHE A 160 -20.34 -11.75 37.24
C PHE A 160 -20.39 -10.98 38.55
N ARG A 161 -21.06 -11.52 39.57
CA ARG A 161 -21.13 -10.91 40.89
C ARG A 161 -19.74 -10.71 41.52
N ASP A 162 -18.86 -11.72 41.42
CA ASP A 162 -17.49 -11.63 41.97
C ASP A 162 -16.68 -10.52 41.26
N LYS A 163 -16.79 -10.40 39.93
CA LYS A 163 -16.19 -9.28 39.22
C LYS A 163 -16.76 -7.92 39.66
N GLN A 164 -18.07 -7.85 39.88
CA GLN A 164 -18.70 -6.62 40.36
C GLN A 164 -18.30 -6.26 41.79
N LEU A 165 -18.15 -7.25 42.68
CA LEU A 165 -17.63 -7.02 44.02
C LEU A 165 -16.25 -6.35 44.00
N VAL A 166 -15.31 -6.89 43.20
CA VAL A 166 -13.97 -6.32 43.07
C VAL A 166 -14.01 -4.93 42.43
N TYR A 167 -14.87 -4.72 41.44
CA TYR A 167 -14.93 -3.47 40.67
C TYR A 167 -15.67 -2.36 41.44
N GLN A 168 -16.87 -2.63 41.96
CA GLN A 168 -17.71 -1.63 42.63
C GLN A 168 -17.34 -1.38 44.08
N LEU A 169 -16.71 -2.37 44.73
CA LEU A 169 -16.28 -2.34 46.12
C LEU A 169 -14.77 -2.62 46.24
N PRO A 170 -13.90 -1.77 45.66
CA PRO A 170 -12.46 -2.02 45.72
C PRO A 170 -11.98 -2.00 47.17
N LYS A 171 -11.23 -3.03 47.59
CA LYS A 171 -10.77 -3.23 48.98
C LYS A 171 -10.02 -2.03 49.55
N GLN A 172 -9.19 -1.40 48.70
CA GLN A 172 -8.42 -0.21 49.06
C GLN A 172 -9.29 1.03 49.35
N ASP A 173 -10.58 1.00 48.99
CA ASP A 173 -11.54 2.05 49.34
C ASP A 173 -12.28 1.74 50.65
N LEU A 174 -12.14 0.51 51.18
CA LEU A 174 -12.89 0.04 52.35
C LEU A 174 -12.11 0.15 53.64
N ALA A 175 -10.82 -0.18 53.62
CA ALA A 175 -9.98 -0.14 54.80
C ALA A 175 -8.53 0.19 54.46
N LEU A 176 -7.87 0.94 55.31
CA LEU A 176 -6.48 1.37 55.19
C LEU A 176 -5.50 0.20 55.04
N ALA A 177 -5.81 -0.96 55.68
CA ALA A 177 -4.99 -2.17 55.61
C ALA A 177 -4.77 -2.68 54.16
N TYR A 178 -5.66 -2.35 53.22
CA TYR A 178 -5.55 -2.72 51.81
C TYR A 178 -4.89 -1.65 50.96
N CYS A 179 -4.58 -0.49 51.52
CA CYS A 179 -3.89 0.60 50.81
C CYS A 179 -2.38 0.38 50.88
N LYS A 180 -1.71 0.48 49.73
CA LYS A 180 -0.25 0.37 49.61
C LYS A 180 0.43 1.72 49.45
N HIS A 181 -0.35 2.74 49.10
CA HIS A 181 0.13 4.05 48.71
C HIS A 181 -0.49 5.21 49.49
N VAL A 182 -1.13 4.98 50.61
CA VAL A 182 -1.61 6.03 51.54
C VAL A 182 -0.56 6.31 52.61
N GLU A 183 0.05 7.49 52.65
CA GLU A 183 1.14 7.98 53.53
C GLU A 183 0.69 8.24 54.97
N GLU A 184 1.61 8.14 55.96
CA GLU A 184 1.36 8.39 57.38
C GLU A 184 0.65 9.75 57.64
N ALA A 185 1.07 10.83 56.92
CA ALA A 185 0.49 12.15 57.09
C ALA A 185 -0.96 12.26 56.56
N ASN A 186 -1.43 11.28 55.80
CA ASN A 186 -2.74 11.36 55.15
C ASN A 186 -3.72 10.26 55.56
N ARG A 187 -3.31 9.41 56.54
CA ARG A 187 -4.15 8.33 57.05
C ARG A 187 -5.51 8.81 57.55
N SER A 188 -5.58 9.91 58.42
CA SER A 188 -6.88 10.36 58.92
C SER A 188 -7.73 11.02 57.80
N SER A 189 -7.11 11.60 56.73
CA SER A 189 -7.93 12.05 55.57
C SER A 189 -8.60 10.87 54.87
N TYR A 190 -7.92 9.73 54.81
CA TYR A 190 -8.50 8.49 54.32
C TYR A 190 -9.58 7.96 55.27
N GLU A 191 -9.26 7.85 56.58
CA GLU A 191 -10.19 7.36 57.59
C GLU A 191 -11.41 8.26 57.71
N ASP A 192 -11.22 9.58 57.73
CA ASP A 192 -12.29 10.57 57.73
C ASP A 192 -13.17 10.45 56.44
N PHE A 193 -12.56 10.21 55.29
CA PHE A 193 -13.29 10.02 54.04
C PHE A 193 -14.13 8.73 54.10
N VAL A 194 -13.54 7.60 54.55
CA VAL A 194 -14.26 6.32 54.67
C VAL A 194 -15.40 6.43 55.67
N ALA A 195 -15.16 7.05 56.86
CA ALA A 195 -16.17 7.26 57.86
C ALA A 195 -17.32 8.12 57.34
N ALA A 196 -17.01 9.28 56.75
CA ALA A 196 -18.01 10.16 56.16
C ALA A 196 -18.83 9.48 55.04
N ARG A 197 -18.19 8.72 54.15
CA ARG A 197 -18.91 7.96 53.13
C ARG A 197 -19.88 6.95 53.76
N ASN A 198 -19.39 6.15 54.70
CA ASN A 198 -20.21 5.12 55.35
C ASN A 198 -21.38 5.70 56.13
N GLU A 199 -21.16 6.79 56.84
CA GLU A 199 -22.20 7.44 57.65
C GLU A 199 -23.22 8.24 56.79
N ILE A 200 -22.73 9.07 55.86
CA ILE A 200 -23.56 10.00 55.14
C ILE A 200 -24.16 9.41 53.87
N ALA A 201 -23.35 8.75 53.04
CA ALA A 201 -23.73 8.37 51.67
C ALA A 201 -24.11 6.89 51.50
N LEU A 202 -23.39 5.99 52.14
CA LEU A 202 -23.51 4.53 51.93
C LEU A 202 -24.75 3.97 52.60
N ASP A 203 -25.47 3.09 51.89
CA ASP A 203 -26.57 2.28 52.45
C ASP A 203 -26.79 1.01 51.61
N ILE A 204 -27.76 0.20 52.01
CA ILE A 204 -28.18 -1.01 51.35
C ILE A 204 -29.64 -0.89 50.90
N GLY A 205 -29.91 -1.15 49.62
CA GLY A 205 -31.28 -1.23 49.12
C GLY A 205 -32.02 -2.47 49.64
N TYR A 206 -33.32 -2.37 49.80
CA TYR A 206 -34.18 -3.48 50.21
C TYR A 206 -35.19 -3.78 49.10
N VAL A 207 -35.52 -5.07 48.97
CA VAL A 207 -36.56 -5.50 48.05
C VAL A 207 -37.90 -5.65 48.79
N LYS A 208 -38.93 -5.07 48.22
CA LYS A 208 -40.31 -5.18 48.72
C LYS A 208 -41.32 -5.30 47.58
N ASP A 209 -42.52 -5.79 47.91
CA ASP A 209 -43.65 -5.73 46.96
C ASP A 209 -44.10 -4.28 46.82
N THR A 210 -44.39 -3.81 45.61
CA THR A 210 -44.90 -2.47 45.33
C THR A 210 -46.29 -2.27 45.96
N PRO A 211 -46.49 -1.32 46.89
CA PRO A 211 -47.74 -1.20 47.63
C PRO A 211 -48.90 -0.66 46.78
N SER A 212 -48.59 0.21 45.82
CA SER A 212 -49.54 0.80 44.87
C SER A 212 -48.80 1.11 43.57
N PRO A 213 -49.50 1.23 42.42
CA PRO A 213 -48.85 1.57 41.17
C PRO A 213 -48.08 2.87 41.27
N CYS A 214 -46.79 2.86 40.89
CA CYS A 214 -45.90 4.01 40.86
C CYS A 214 -44.96 3.96 39.66
N LYS A 215 -44.18 5.00 39.44
CA LYS A 215 -43.18 5.03 38.36
C LYS A 215 -41.81 4.63 38.90
N CYS A 216 -41.11 3.82 38.12
CA CYS A 216 -39.68 3.51 38.38
C CYS A 216 -38.85 4.79 38.26
N ALA A 217 -38.02 5.07 39.25
CA ALA A 217 -37.21 6.30 39.30
C ALA A 217 -36.15 6.37 38.19
N ALA A 218 -35.72 5.25 37.62
CA ALA A 218 -34.71 5.23 36.58
C ALA A 218 -35.32 5.25 35.17
N CYS A 219 -36.27 4.34 34.85
CA CYS A 219 -36.78 4.20 33.49
C CYS A 219 -38.13 4.92 33.26
N GLY A 220 -38.81 5.36 34.32
CA GLY A 220 -40.11 6.02 34.23
C GLY A 220 -41.30 5.11 33.89
N GLU A 221 -41.07 3.80 33.65
CA GLU A 221 -42.11 2.82 33.42
C GLU A 221 -42.89 2.52 34.72
N THR A 222 -44.10 2.04 34.58
CA THR A 222 -44.99 1.78 35.72
C THR A 222 -44.59 0.48 36.44
N LEU A 223 -44.37 0.55 37.74
CA LEU A 223 -44.31 -0.57 38.66
C LEU A 223 -45.74 -0.84 39.14
N ASN A 224 -46.30 -2.00 38.84
CA ASN A 224 -47.66 -2.35 39.24
C ASN A 224 -47.71 -2.85 40.70
N GLN A 225 -48.86 -2.77 41.33
CA GLN A 225 -49.07 -3.27 42.66
C GLN A 225 -48.66 -4.75 42.76
N GLY A 226 -47.83 -5.11 43.75
CA GLY A 226 -47.34 -6.46 44.00
C GLY A 226 -46.12 -6.87 43.12
N GLU A 227 -45.62 -6.01 42.24
CA GLU A 227 -44.36 -6.25 41.57
C GLU A 227 -43.17 -6.05 42.53
N MET A 228 -42.09 -6.80 42.29
CA MET A 228 -40.86 -6.66 43.07
C MET A 228 -40.18 -5.32 42.74
N ALA A 229 -39.91 -4.51 43.76
CA ALA A 229 -39.21 -3.25 43.63
C ALA A 229 -38.08 -3.14 44.65
N VAL A 230 -37.02 -2.40 44.28
CA VAL A 230 -35.96 -2.00 45.19
C VAL A 230 -36.28 -0.62 45.76
N THR A 231 -36.12 -0.46 47.07
CA THR A 231 -36.19 0.83 47.77
C THR A 231 -34.83 1.16 48.35
N ALA A 232 -34.48 2.43 48.37
CA ALA A 232 -33.23 2.95 48.90
C ALA A 232 -33.54 3.91 50.07
N PRO A 233 -33.33 3.55 51.33
CA PRO A 233 -33.75 4.33 52.51
C PRO A 233 -33.20 5.76 52.50
N LYS A 234 -31.95 5.97 52.03
CA LYS A 234 -31.37 7.33 51.96
C LYS A 234 -32.00 8.26 50.91
N PHE A 235 -32.85 7.71 50.01
CA PHE A 235 -33.59 8.57 49.08
C PHE A 235 -34.92 9.01 49.64
N ARG A 236 -35.84 8.36 49.90
CA ARG A 236 -37.18 8.52 50.47
C ARG A 236 -37.97 7.24 50.26
N ASP A 237 -38.74 6.80 51.21
CA ASP A 237 -39.47 5.52 51.15
C ASP A 237 -40.44 5.35 49.99
N GLN A 238 -40.78 6.44 49.29
CA GLN A 238 -41.72 6.46 48.16
C GLN A 238 -41.04 6.25 46.80
N ILE A 239 -39.71 6.33 46.73
CA ILE A 239 -38.96 6.17 45.47
C ILE A 239 -38.59 4.68 45.28
N LEU A 240 -39.05 4.11 44.18
CA LEU A 240 -38.87 2.72 43.86
C LEU A 240 -38.20 2.51 42.49
N TRP A 241 -37.45 1.45 42.38
CA TRP A 241 -36.79 1.02 41.16
C TRP A 241 -37.19 -0.41 40.80
N HIS A 242 -37.29 -0.74 39.52
CA HIS A 242 -37.26 -2.16 39.11
C HIS A 242 -35.92 -2.77 39.54
N PRO A 243 -35.86 -4.06 39.91
CA PRO A 243 -34.59 -4.73 40.23
C PRO A 243 -33.53 -4.55 39.14
N ARG A 244 -33.92 -4.63 37.86
CA ARG A 244 -33.04 -4.41 36.71
C ARG A 244 -32.57 -2.95 36.52
N CYS A 245 -33.23 -2.00 37.15
CA CYS A 245 -32.98 -0.57 37.00
C CYS A 245 -32.19 0.03 38.17
N PHE A 246 -31.91 -0.74 39.23
CA PHE A 246 -31.12 -0.30 40.36
C PHE A 246 -29.62 -0.38 40.03
N LYS A 247 -29.12 0.62 39.35
CA LYS A 247 -27.80 0.66 38.72
C LYS A 247 -27.00 1.87 39.17
N CYS A 248 -25.67 1.77 39.09
CA CYS A 248 -24.79 2.93 39.29
C CYS A 248 -24.92 3.91 38.09
N THR A 249 -25.12 5.17 38.36
CA THR A 249 -25.24 6.24 37.33
C THR A 249 -24.01 6.35 36.43
N THR A 250 -22.80 6.05 36.92
CA THR A 250 -21.57 6.18 36.15
C THR A 250 -21.25 4.97 35.28
N CYS A 251 -21.35 3.73 35.81
CA CYS A 251 -20.99 2.52 35.04
C CYS A 251 -22.18 1.83 34.38
N ASP A 252 -23.41 2.27 34.66
CA ASP A 252 -24.67 1.66 34.20
C ASP A 252 -24.80 0.16 34.53
N GLU A 253 -24.08 -0.33 35.50
CA GLU A 253 -24.14 -1.72 35.97
C GLU A 253 -24.99 -1.84 37.23
N LEU A 254 -25.61 -3.02 37.41
CA LEU A 254 -26.38 -3.35 38.63
C LEU A 254 -25.50 -3.13 39.85
N LEU A 255 -26.07 -2.57 40.89
CA LEU A 255 -25.40 -2.37 42.15
C LEU A 255 -25.26 -3.71 42.88
N VAL A 256 -24.01 -4.14 43.06
CA VAL A 256 -23.70 -5.42 43.68
C VAL A 256 -24.25 -5.48 45.10
N ASP A 257 -24.94 -6.54 45.42
CA ASP A 257 -25.58 -6.80 46.73
C ASP A 257 -26.51 -5.64 47.17
N LEU A 258 -27.04 -4.87 46.22
CA LEU A 258 -27.84 -3.66 46.42
C LEU A 258 -27.13 -2.58 47.24
N THR A 259 -25.81 -2.59 47.31
CA THR A 259 -25.02 -1.57 47.99
C THR A 259 -24.94 -0.31 47.15
N TYR A 260 -25.27 0.83 47.68
CA TYR A 260 -25.27 2.10 46.99
C TYR A 260 -24.76 3.27 47.83
N CYS A 261 -24.26 4.31 47.15
CA CYS A 261 -24.00 5.64 47.71
C CYS A 261 -24.86 6.66 47.03
N VAL A 262 -25.25 7.69 47.77
CA VAL A 262 -26.07 8.82 47.26
C VAL A 262 -25.22 10.07 47.15
N HIS A 263 -25.31 10.73 46.01
CA HIS A 263 -24.76 12.08 45.76
C HIS A 263 -25.65 12.85 44.78
N ASP A 264 -26.04 14.06 45.11
CA ASP A 264 -26.88 14.93 44.28
C ASP A 264 -28.12 14.19 43.71
N ASP A 265 -28.87 13.52 44.57
CA ASP A 265 -30.05 12.72 44.20
C ASP A 265 -29.82 11.64 43.15
N GLN A 266 -28.58 11.19 43.00
CA GLN A 266 -28.18 10.07 42.11
C GLN A 266 -27.60 8.91 42.90
N ILE A 267 -27.67 7.72 42.28
CA ILE A 267 -27.16 6.47 42.87
C ILE A 267 -25.83 6.07 42.23
N TYR A 268 -24.85 5.77 43.07
CA TYR A 268 -23.54 5.36 42.66
C TYR A 268 -23.11 4.07 43.41
N CYS A 269 -22.24 3.26 42.78
CA CYS A 269 -21.47 2.27 43.55
C CYS A 269 -20.39 2.99 44.39
N GLU A 270 -19.83 2.33 45.39
CA GLU A 270 -18.82 2.92 46.28
C GLU A 270 -17.60 3.44 45.50
N ARG A 271 -17.16 2.73 44.47
CA ARG A 271 -16.06 3.15 43.59
C ARG A 271 -16.34 4.52 42.92
N HIS A 272 -17.45 4.62 42.23
CA HIS A 272 -17.75 5.84 41.47
C HIS A 272 -18.15 7.02 42.34
N TYR A 273 -18.78 6.74 43.48
CA TYR A 273 -18.98 7.78 44.50
C TYR A 273 -17.64 8.33 45.01
N ALA A 274 -16.67 7.46 45.29
CA ALA A 274 -15.35 7.88 45.72
C ALA A 274 -14.61 8.69 44.66
N GLU A 275 -14.75 8.29 43.38
CA GLU A 275 -14.14 8.99 42.22
C GLU A 275 -14.76 10.37 41.93
N LEU A 276 -16.00 10.63 42.36
CA LEU A 276 -16.58 11.98 42.33
C LEU A 276 -15.85 12.95 43.28
N LEU A 277 -15.35 12.43 44.40
CA LEU A 277 -14.79 13.22 45.49
C LEU A 277 -13.27 13.28 45.50
N LYS A 278 -12.61 12.23 44.96
CA LYS A 278 -11.16 12.05 44.95
C LYS A 278 -10.69 11.47 43.65
N PRO A 279 -9.58 11.95 43.06
CA PRO A 279 -8.99 11.33 41.90
C PRO A 279 -8.48 9.92 42.21
N ARG A 280 -8.53 8.99 41.26
CA ARG A 280 -8.04 7.62 41.39
C ARG A 280 -6.80 7.42 40.50
N CYS A 281 -5.76 6.85 41.08
CA CYS A 281 -4.54 6.53 40.35
C CYS A 281 -4.73 5.35 39.41
N ASN A 282 -4.48 5.58 38.12
CA ASN A 282 -4.63 4.53 37.09
C ASN A 282 -3.58 3.41 37.17
N ALA A 283 -2.48 3.60 37.92
CA ALA A 283 -1.45 2.58 38.04
C ALA A 283 -1.73 1.57 39.18
N CYS A 284 -2.22 2.06 40.31
CA CYS A 284 -2.41 1.22 41.51
C CYS A 284 -3.89 1.09 41.91
N ASP A 285 -4.79 1.76 41.22
CA ASP A 285 -6.24 1.78 41.48
C ASP A 285 -6.63 2.31 42.89
N GLU A 286 -5.73 2.97 43.62
CA GLU A 286 -6.03 3.63 44.87
C GLU A 286 -6.48 5.08 44.66
N LEU A 287 -7.33 5.57 45.57
CA LEU A 287 -7.71 6.99 45.60
C LEU A 287 -6.50 7.84 46.01
N ILE A 288 -6.39 8.99 45.39
CA ILE A 288 -5.29 9.92 45.63
C ILE A 288 -5.71 10.92 46.70
N PHE A 289 -5.03 10.87 47.84
CA PHE A 289 -5.22 11.80 48.91
C PHE A 289 -4.09 12.85 49.00
N SER A 290 -2.97 12.72 48.22
CA SER A 290 -1.84 13.67 48.20
C SER A 290 -2.27 15.10 47.81
N GLY A 291 -1.52 16.07 48.35
CA GLY A 291 -1.80 17.47 48.03
C GLY A 291 -1.73 17.77 46.56
N GLU A 292 -0.93 17.02 45.82
CA GLU A 292 -0.76 17.16 44.38
C GLU A 292 -0.76 15.80 43.67
N TYR A 293 -1.20 15.75 42.45
CA TYR A 293 -1.21 14.54 41.62
C TYR A 293 -0.91 14.87 40.15
N THR A 294 -0.49 13.86 39.42
CA THR A 294 -0.19 13.97 38.01
C THR A 294 -1.43 13.67 37.18
N LYS A 295 -1.74 14.54 36.21
CA LYS A 295 -2.77 14.28 35.20
C LYS A 295 -2.12 14.13 33.84
N ALA A 296 -2.23 12.94 33.25
CA ALA A 296 -1.69 12.62 31.94
C ALA A 296 -2.55 11.56 31.25
N MET A 297 -2.63 11.58 29.92
CA MET A 297 -3.45 10.65 29.15
C MET A 297 -4.93 10.62 29.59
N SER A 298 -5.48 11.75 29.96
CA SER A 298 -6.85 11.89 30.52
C SER A 298 -7.11 11.06 31.78
N LYS A 299 -6.07 10.61 32.48
CA LYS A 299 -6.10 9.80 33.69
C LYS A 299 -5.33 10.50 34.81
N ASP A 300 -5.61 10.10 36.06
CA ASP A 300 -4.97 10.64 37.24
C ASP A 300 -3.96 9.63 37.81
N TRP A 301 -2.86 10.12 38.39
CA TRP A 301 -1.73 9.29 38.86
C TRP A 301 -1.16 9.89 40.14
N HIS A 302 -0.77 9.07 41.10
CA HIS A 302 0.12 9.52 42.15
C HIS A 302 1.40 10.12 41.59
N SER A 303 1.98 11.09 42.24
CA SER A 303 3.33 11.55 41.93
C SER A 303 4.31 10.36 41.95
N GLY A 304 4.99 10.14 40.84
CA GLY A 304 5.88 8.98 40.71
C GLY A 304 5.25 7.70 40.11
N HIS A 305 3.92 7.62 39.97
CA HIS A 305 3.27 6.46 39.32
C HIS A 305 3.10 6.65 37.81
N PHE A 306 3.21 7.85 37.30
CA PHE A 306 3.26 8.10 35.86
C PHE A 306 4.70 7.96 35.38
N CYS A 307 5.07 6.79 34.91
CA CYS A 307 6.42 6.41 34.55
C CYS A 307 6.59 6.10 33.07
N CYS A 308 7.81 6.20 32.60
CA CYS A 308 8.20 5.75 31.27
C CYS A 308 8.04 4.21 31.16
N TRP A 309 7.35 3.77 30.13
CA TRP A 309 7.11 2.35 29.88
C TRP A 309 8.39 1.50 29.79
N GLN A 310 9.51 2.12 29.35
CA GLN A 310 10.76 1.41 29.09
C GLN A 310 11.74 1.41 30.28
N CYS A 311 11.89 2.53 30.98
CA CYS A 311 12.89 2.66 32.06
C CYS A 311 12.31 2.81 33.45
N ASP A 312 10.98 2.83 33.58
CA ASP A 312 10.23 3.02 34.83
C ASP A 312 10.58 4.32 35.60
N GLU A 313 11.32 5.25 34.98
CA GLU A 313 11.56 6.58 35.58
C GLU A 313 10.30 7.43 35.55
N SER A 314 10.08 8.20 36.63
CA SER A 314 8.93 9.09 36.73
C SER A 314 8.96 10.17 35.64
N LEU A 315 7.82 10.34 34.98
CA LEU A 315 7.57 11.38 33.98
C LEU A 315 6.95 12.63 34.60
N THR A 316 6.75 12.69 35.91
CA THR A 316 6.15 13.84 36.59
C THR A 316 6.95 15.11 36.31
N GLY A 317 6.30 16.15 35.76
CA GLY A 317 6.93 17.40 35.36
C GLY A 317 7.80 17.33 34.10
N GLN A 318 7.89 16.18 33.43
CA GLN A 318 8.68 15.99 32.22
C GLN A 318 7.80 15.93 30.95
N ARG A 319 8.40 16.18 29.81
CA ARG A 319 7.76 15.91 28.51
C ARG A 319 7.82 14.41 28.23
N TYR A 320 6.77 13.87 27.62
CA TYR A 320 6.73 12.47 27.22
C TYR A 320 6.14 12.32 25.80
N VAL A 321 6.41 11.19 25.20
CA VAL A 321 5.84 10.77 23.92
C VAL A 321 4.92 9.59 24.17
N LEU A 322 3.75 9.63 23.55
CA LEU A 322 2.80 8.51 23.57
C LEU A 322 3.00 7.64 22.32
N ARG A 323 3.22 6.35 22.52
CA ARG A 323 3.28 5.37 21.42
C ARG A 323 2.54 4.10 21.84
N ASP A 324 1.58 3.66 21.00
CA ASP A 324 0.78 2.46 21.25
C ASP A 324 0.15 2.47 22.66
N GLU A 325 -0.43 3.61 23.02
CA GLU A 325 -1.03 3.91 24.35
C GLU A 325 -0.05 3.85 25.55
N HIS A 326 1.26 3.73 25.31
CA HIS A 326 2.27 3.70 26.34
C HIS A 326 3.10 5.00 26.38
N PRO A 327 3.36 5.58 27.56
CA PRO A 327 4.17 6.77 27.70
C PRO A 327 5.66 6.44 27.73
N TYR A 328 6.45 7.16 26.97
CA TYR A 328 7.92 7.05 26.93
C TYR A 328 8.58 8.39 27.30
N CYS A 329 9.66 8.34 28.09
CA CYS A 329 10.53 9.52 28.19
C CYS A 329 11.21 9.77 26.83
N ILE A 330 11.62 11.01 26.59
CA ILE A 330 12.27 11.43 25.34
C ILE A 330 13.42 10.49 24.97
N LYS A 331 14.33 10.22 25.95
CA LYS A 331 15.49 9.36 25.73
C LYS A 331 15.12 7.93 25.29
N CYS A 332 14.18 7.31 26.00
CA CYS A 332 13.77 5.95 25.64
C CYS A 332 13.06 5.90 24.30
N TYR A 333 12.23 6.88 23.99
CA TYR A 333 11.59 6.98 22.68
C TYR A 333 12.63 7.12 21.57
N GLU A 334 13.58 8.04 21.72
CA GLU A 334 14.64 8.24 20.73
C GLU A 334 15.54 7.00 20.55
N ASN A 335 15.88 6.32 21.63
CA ASN A 335 16.71 5.11 21.56
C ASN A 335 16.03 3.92 20.88
N VAL A 336 14.71 3.82 20.94
CA VAL A 336 13.97 2.67 20.42
C VAL A 336 13.33 2.96 19.07
N PHE A 337 12.82 4.17 18.86
CA PHE A 337 11.95 4.48 17.73
C PHE A 337 12.47 5.57 16.80
N ALA A 338 13.45 6.37 17.22
CA ALA A 338 13.93 7.45 16.38
C ALA A 338 14.83 6.92 15.24
N ASN A 339 14.68 7.52 14.08
CA ASN A 339 15.45 7.17 12.90
C ASN A 339 16.88 7.70 12.97
N ILE A 340 17.79 7.03 12.28
CA ILE A 340 19.18 7.45 12.15
C ILE A 340 19.35 8.26 10.86
N CYS A 341 20.02 9.39 10.95
CA CYS A 341 20.29 10.23 9.79
C CYS A 341 21.34 9.60 8.87
N GLU A 342 21.01 9.38 7.61
CA GLU A 342 21.89 8.80 6.58
C GLU A 342 23.18 9.62 6.31
N GLU A 343 23.19 10.90 6.61
CA GLU A 343 24.34 11.76 6.34
C GLU A 343 25.30 11.84 7.53
N CYS A 344 24.81 11.98 8.76
CA CYS A 344 25.64 12.18 9.93
C CYS A 344 25.68 10.98 10.89
N ASN A 345 24.91 9.93 10.63
CA ASN A 345 24.76 8.71 11.45
C ASN A 345 24.37 8.99 12.92
N LYS A 346 23.71 10.13 13.18
CA LYS A 346 23.17 10.47 14.50
C LYS A 346 21.65 10.26 14.50
N THR A 347 21.13 9.96 15.67
CA THR A 347 19.68 9.84 15.91
C THR A 347 19.00 11.17 15.59
N ILE A 348 17.88 11.12 14.88
CA ILE A 348 17.02 12.27 14.60
C ILE A 348 16.09 12.43 15.79
N GLY A 349 16.43 13.35 16.69
CA GLY A 349 15.67 13.62 17.91
C GLY A 349 14.28 14.18 17.60
N ILE A 350 13.36 14.03 18.57
CA ILE A 350 11.96 14.44 18.42
C ILE A 350 11.77 15.95 18.18
N ASP A 351 12.69 16.77 18.66
CA ASP A 351 12.69 18.22 18.43
C ASP A 351 13.29 18.58 17.04
N SER A 352 13.77 17.57 16.29
CA SER A 352 14.33 17.73 14.95
C SER A 352 13.33 17.26 13.90
N LYS A 353 13.27 17.96 12.78
CA LYS A 353 12.46 17.54 11.63
C LYS A 353 13.08 16.32 10.97
N ASP A 354 12.36 15.22 10.93
CA ASP A 354 12.74 14.01 10.21
C ASP A 354 12.22 14.08 8.77
N LEU A 355 13.13 14.08 7.82
CA LEU A 355 12.84 14.05 6.39
C LEU A 355 13.09 12.66 5.85
N SER A 356 12.06 12.02 5.33
CA SER A 356 12.14 10.66 4.77
C SER A 356 11.98 10.62 3.24
N TYR A 357 12.83 9.84 2.62
CA TYR A 357 12.75 9.54 1.19
C TYR A 357 13.32 8.15 0.90
N LYS A 358 12.52 7.26 0.28
CA LYS A 358 12.88 5.87 -0.04
C LYS A 358 13.42 5.11 1.18
N ASP A 359 12.66 5.12 2.27
CA ASP A 359 12.96 4.45 3.55
C ASP A 359 14.29 4.88 4.21
N LYS A 360 14.83 6.03 3.80
CA LYS A 360 15.99 6.68 4.39
C LYS A 360 15.59 8.00 5.04
N HIS A 361 16.30 8.39 6.08
CA HIS A 361 15.96 9.50 6.95
C HIS A 361 17.10 10.49 7.08
N TRP A 362 16.78 11.79 7.19
CA TRP A 362 17.76 12.87 7.35
C TRP A 362 17.23 13.94 8.29
N HIS A 363 18.12 14.54 9.07
CA HIS A 363 17.83 15.84 9.66
C HIS A 363 17.57 16.86 8.54
N GLU A 364 16.76 17.88 8.81
CA GLU A 364 16.52 18.98 7.86
C GLU A 364 17.84 19.63 7.38
N ALA A 365 18.77 19.86 8.31
CA ALA A 365 20.10 20.41 8.00
C ALA A 365 21.02 19.45 7.23
N CYS A 366 20.75 18.14 7.27
CA CYS A 366 21.54 17.11 6.60
C CYS A 366 21.00 16.71 5.23
N PHE A 367 19.79 17.14 4.87
CA PHE A 367 19.18 16.84 3.57
C PHE A 367 19.78 17.71 2.46
N LEU A 368 21.01 17.39 2.07
CA LEU A 368 21.85 18.19 1.18
C LEU A 368 22.16 17.49 -0.14
N CYS A 369 22.34 18.26 -1.19
CA CYS A 369 22.86 17.76 -2.46
C CYS A 369 24.24 17.14 -2.30
N ASN A 370 24.44 15.89 -2.70
CA ASN A 370 25.72 15.20 -2.59
C ASN A 370 26.89 15.89 -3.32
N LYS A 371 26.61 16.72 -4.33
CA LYS A 371 27.66 17.42 -5.10
C LYS A 371 27.94 18.85 -4.63
N CYS A 372 26.90 19.67 -4.53
CA CYS A 372 27.07 21.10 -4.22
C CYS A 372 26.71 21.48 -2.79
N ARG A 373 26.26 20.52 -1.97
CA ARG A 373 25.94 20.67 -0.54
C ARG A 373 24.87 21.72 -0.22
N ILE A 374 24.07 22.14 -1.21
CA ILE A 374 22.90 22.99 -0.94
C ILE A 374 21.78 22.18 -0.33
N SER A 375 20.96 22.81 0.52
CA SER A 375 19.77 22.21 1.08
C SER A 375 18.77 21.84 -0.01
N LEU A 376 18.21 20.62 0.09
CA LEU A 376 17.21 20.07 -0.81
C LEU A 376 15.79 20.19 -0.25
N VAL A 377 15.65 20.75 0.95
CA VAL A 377 14.34 20.98 1.60
C VAL A 377 13.50 21.86 0.69
N ASP A 378 12.28 21.44 0.42
CA ASP A 378 11.30 22.10 -0.47
C ASP A 378 11.81 22.38 -1.90
N LYS A 379 12.87 21.70 -2.33
CA LYS A 379 13.42 21.85 -3.68
C LYS A 379 13.29 20.55 -4.47
N GLN A 380 13.20 20.69 -5.79
CA GLN A 380 13.25 19.54 -6.68
C GLN A 380 14.63 18.87 -6.61
N PHE A 381 14.63 17.58 -6.41
CA PHE A 381 15.85 16.78 -6.36
C PHE A 381 15.66 15.45 -7.11
N GLY A 382 16.76 14.83 -7.47
CA GLY A 382 16.77 13.48 -8.05
C GLY A 382 17.70 12.57 -7.25
N SER A 383 17.45 11.26 -7.30
CA SER A 383 18.33 10.28 -6.66
C SER A 383 18.89 9.31 -7.69
N LYS A 384 20.17 8.95 -7.53
CA LYS A 384 20.81 7.90 -8.33
C LYS A 384 21.93 7.24 -7.52
N ALA A 385 21.98 5.90 -7.53
CA ALA A 385 22.93 5.12 -6.74
C ALA A 385 22.92 5.54 -5.25
N ASP A 386 21.73 5.60 -4.65
CA ASP A 386 21.46 5.98 -3.25
C ASP A 386 21.93 7.37 -2.81
N LYS A 387 22.36 8.19 -3.75
CA LYS A 387 22.75 9.59 -3.48
C LYS A 387 21.72 10.56 -4.02
N ILE A 388 21.51 11.64 -3.31
CA ILE A 388 20.55 12.70 -3.64
C ILE A 388 21.27 13.91 -4.22
N TYR A 389 20.68 14.52 -5.25
CA TYR A 389 21.25 15.65 -5.98
C TYR A 389 20.19 16.71 -6.24
N CYS A 390 20.52 17.97 -6.18
CA CYS A 390 19.62 19.02 -6.69
C CYS A 390 19.42 18.84 -8.21
N GLY A 391 18.35 19.39 -8.74
CA GLY A 391 18.01 19.28 -10.17
C GLY A 391 19.19 19.63 -11.07
N ASN A 392 19.85 20.75 -10.83
CA ASN A 392 20.99 21.19 -11.64
C ASN A 392 22.18 20.21 -11.60
N CYS A 393 22.51 19.67 -10.42
CA CYS A 393 23.62 18.71 -10.29
C CYS A 393 23.26 17.34 -10.87
N TYR A 394 22.00 16.94 -10.74
CA TYR A 394 21.48 15.70 -11.33
C TYR A 394 21.54 15.77 -12.85
N ASP A 395 21.01 16.84 -13.42
CA ASP A 395 21.02 17.07 -14.88
C ASP A 395 22.44 17.18 -15.43
N ALA A 396 23.32 17.91 -14.73
CA ALA A 396 24.71 18.06 -15.15
C ALA A 396 25.48 16.73 -15.18
N GLN A 397 25.15 15.77 -14.29
CA GLN A 397 25.85 14.49 -14.19
C GLN A 397 25.17 13.35 -14.96
N PHE A 398 23.85 13.31 -14.97
CA PHE A 398 23.09 12.12 -15.39
C PHE A 398 22.11 12.38 -16.54
N ALA A 399 21.79 13.64 -16.84
CA ALA A 399 20.92 13.93 -17.96
C ALA A 399 21.62 13.59 -19.28
N SER A 400 20.89 12.95 -20.17
CA SER A 400 21.36 12.70 -21.52
C SER A 400 21.56 14.03 -22.24
N ARG A 401 22.54 14.08 -23.14
CA ARG A 401 22.86 15.25 -23.94
C ARG A 401 22.34 15.06 -25.36
N CYS A 402 21.94 16.17 -25.95
CA CYS A 402 21.53 16.21 -27.33
C CYS A 402 22.74 16.04 -28.25
N ASP A 403 22.72 15.06 -29.15
CA ASP A 403 23.78 14.84 -30.15
C ASP A 403 23.93 15.95 -31.15
N GLY A 404 22.96 16.87 -31.27
CA GLY A 404 23.01 17.99 -32.20
C GLY A 404 23.60 19.26 -31.62
N CYS A 405 23.29 19.58 -30.34
CA CYS A 405 23.76 20.84 -29.73
C CYS A 405 24.64 20.61 -28.48
N GLY A 406 24.77 19.38 -27.99
CA GLY A 406 25.54 19.07 -26.76
C GLY A 406 24.86 19.44 -25.46
N GLU A 407 23.71 20.14 -25.50
CA GLU A 407 22.98 20.55 -24.29
C GLU A 407 22.19 19.40 -23.67
N ILE A 408 21.92 19.51 -22.38
CA ILE A 408 21.14 18.55 -21.61
C ILE A 408 19.64 18.68 -21.93
N PHE A 409 18.90 17.55 -21.85
CA PHE A 409 17.43 17.57 -21.97
C PHE A 409 16.83 18.04 -20.65
N ARG A 410 16.19 19.20 -20.66
CA ARG A 410 15.44 19.71 -19.51
C ARG A 410 14.04 19.10 -19.45
N ALA A 411 13.48 19.03 -18.25
CA ALA A 411 12.11 18.55 -18.05
C ALA A 411 11.13 19.32 -18.96
N GLY A 412 10.24 18.58 -19.65
CA GLY A 412 9.26 19.15 -20.59
C GLY A 412 9.76 19.34 -22.03
N THR A 413 11.04 19.10 -22.33
CA THR A 413 11.51 19.15 -23.74
C THR A 413 11.23 17.82 -24.45
N LYS A 414 10.64 17.91 -25.64
CA LYS A 414 10.45 16.73 -26.48
C LYS A 414 11.80 16.18 -26.95
N LYS A 415 11.99 14.91 -26.71
CA LYS A 415 13.19 14.16 -27.03
C LYS A 415 12.93 13.26 -28.23
N MET A 416 13.77 13.39 -29.24
CA MET A 416 13.79 12.50 -30.40
C MET A 416 14.89 11.45 -30.19
N GLU A 417 14.55 10.18 -30.31
CA GLU A 417 15.49 9.08 -30.08
C GLU A 417 15.53 8.16 -31.30
N TYR A 418 16.73 7.86 -31.76
CA TYR A 418 16.95 6.87 -32.80
C TYR A 418 18.22 6.05 -32.51
N LYS A 419 18.07 4.74 -32.40
CA LYS A 419 19.12 3.83 -31.93
C LYS A 419 19.62 4.28 -30.54
N THR A 420 20.89 4.57 -30.40
CA THR A 420 21.54 5.00 -29.16
C THR A 420 21.70 6.52 -29.03
N ARG A 421 21.22 7.29 -30.00
CA ARG A 421 21.42 8.74 -30.13
C ARG A 421 20.13 9.48 -29.83
N GLN A 422 20.27 10.69 -29.29
CA GLN A 422 19.16 11.49 -28.78
C GLN A 422 19.32 12.96 -29.19
N TRP A 423 18.22 13.59 -29.57
CA TRP A 423 18.19 14.98 -30.01
C TRP A 423 16.98 15.73 -29.47
N HIS A 424 17.11 17.03 -29.25
CA HIS A 424 15.93 17.88 -29.16
C HIS A 424 15.16 17.85 -30.49
N GLU A 425 13.85 18.04 -30.46
CA GLU A 425 13.00 18.04 -31.66
C GLU A 425 13.54 18.99 -32.75
N LYS A 426 14.05 20.17 -32.34
CA LYS A 426 14.67 21.15 -33.22
C LYS A 426 16.07 20.77 -33.72
N CYS A 427 16.77 19.93 -32.99
CA CYS A 427 18.12 19.51 -33.33
C CYS A 427 18.16 18.22 -34.17
N PHE A 428 17.03 17.54 -34.31
CA PHE A 428 16.89 16.37 -35.18
C PHE A 428 16.69 16.84 -36.64
N CYS A 429 17.79 17.16 -37.29
CA CYS A 429 17.80 17.79 -38.59
C CYS A 429 18.44 16.92 -39.65
N CYS A 430 18.06 17.15 -40.91
CA CYS A 430 18.76 16.58 -42.07
C CYS A 430 20.18 17.11 -42.16
N CYS A 431 21.17 16.24 -42.35
CA CYS A 431 22.59 16.61 -42.43
C CYS A 431 22.91 17.55 -43.61
N VAL A 432 22.11 17.55 -44.68
CA VAL A 432 22.29 18.37 -45.89
C VAL A 432 21.59 19.72 -45.77
N CYS A 433 20.25 19.72 -45.67
CA CYS A 433 19.45 20.96 -45.69
C CYS A 433 19.29 21.60 -44.29
N LYS A 434 19.75 20.97 -43.24
CA LYS A 434 19.63 21.43 -41.85
C LYS A 434 18.19 21.67 -41.37
N THR A 435 17.20 21.28 -42.11
CA THR A 435 15.79 21.40 -41.72
C THR A 435 15.44 20.36 -40.69
N ALA A 436 14.72 20.77 -39.63
CA ALA A 436 14.24 19.83 -38.58
C ALA A 436 13.29 18.80 -39.18
N ILE A 437 13.54 17.55 -38.91
CA ILE A 437 12.77 16.42 -39.45
C ILE A 437 11.52 16.19 -38.60
N GLY A 438 11.62 16.34 -37.29
CA GLY A 438 10.51 16.12 -36.36
C GLY A 438 9.92 14.72 -36.50
N THR A 439 8.62 14.64 -36.75
CA THR A 439 7.88 13.39 -36.96
C THR A 439 7.84 12.89 -38.41
N LYS A 440 8.53 13.58 -39.31
CA LYS A 440 8.54 13.21 -40.76
C LYS A 440 9.44 11.99 -40.98
N SER A 441 9.19 11.27 -42.07
CA SER A 441 10.03 10.15 -42.47
C SER A 441 11.46 10.61 -42.80
N PHE A 442 12.42 9.85 -42.37
CA PHE A 442 13.83 10.09 -42.60
C PHE A 442 14.55 8.80 -43.04
N ILE A 443 15.69 8.96 -43.66
CA ILE A 443 16.51 7.86 -44.13
C ILE A 443 17.89 7.96 -43.48
N PRO A 444 18.24 7.02 -42.61
CA PRO A 444 19.58 6.98 -42.04
C PRO A 444 20.55 6.28 -43.01
N ARG A 445 21.72 6.84 -43.16
CA ARG A 445 22.82 6.20 -43.88
C ARG A 445 24.14 6.47 -43.15
N GLU A 446 24.88 5.40 -42.88
CA GLU A 446 26.09 5.44 -42.07
C GLU A 446 25.77 5.99 -40.65
N GLN A 447 26.23 7.15 -40.29
CA GLN A 447 25.90 7.81 -39.03
C GLN A 447 25.08 9.12 -39.22
N GLU A 448 24.67 9.40 -40.46
CA GLU A 448 23.97 10.61 -40.81
C GLU A 448 22.49 10.40 -41.09
N ILE A 449 21.72 11.44 -40.92
CA ILE A 449 20.26 11.43 -41.05
C ILE A 449 19.89 12.38 -42.18
N TYR A 450 19.13 11.86 -43.14
CA TYR A 450 18.67 12.60 -44.32
C TYR A 450 17.16 12.70 -44.33
N CYS A 451 16.62 13.84 -44.73
CA CYS A 451 15.22 13.89 -45.14
C CYS A 451 15.06 13.18 -46.51
N ALA A 452 13.85 12.74 -46.81
CA ALA A 452 13.58 11.98 -48.04
C ALA A 452 14.07 12.73 -49.31
N GLY A 453 13.77 14.02 -49.42
CA GLY A 453 14.19 14.81 -50.60
C GLY A 453 15.72 14.89 -50.75
N CYS A 454 16.46 15.21 -49.71
CA CYS A 454 17.92 15.27 -49.79
C CYS A 454 18.58 13.90 -50.02
N TYR A 455 18.00 12.85 -49.48
CA TYR A 455 18.47 11.50 -49.78
C TYR A 455 18.26 11.11 -51.21
N GLU A 456 17.05 11.36 -51.74
CA GLU A 456 16.72 11.13 -53.16
C GLU A 456 17.60 11.97 -54.08
N GLU A 457 17.81 13.22 -53.72
CA GLU A 457 18.65 14.09 -54.53
C GLU A 457 20.12 13.65 -54.63
N LYS A 458 20.65 13.16 -53.48
CA LYS A 458 22.06 12.76 -53.38
C LYS A 458 22.32 11.33 -53.82
N TYR A 459 21.39 10.42 -53.57
CA TYR A 459 21.63 8.98 -53.72
C TYR A 459 20.65 8.24 -54.60
N ALA A 460 19.56 8.89 -55.04
CA ALA A 460 18.60 8.18 -55.85
C ALA A 460 19.17 7.93 -57.26
N THR A 461 18.92 6.75 -57.73
CA THR A 461 19.29 6.31 -59.07
C THR A 461 18.53 7.13 -60.11
N ARG A 462 19.25 7.80 -61.03
CA ARG A 462 18.67 8.61 -62.10
C ARG A 462 18.70 7.89 -63.42
N CYS A 463 17.61 7.97 -64.16
CA CYS A 463 17.51 7.42 -65.50
C CYS A 463 18.48 8.14 -66.44
N ILE A 464 19.31 7.39 -67.14
CA ILE A 464 20.31 7.96 -68.09
C ILE A 464 19.66 8.79 -69.25
N LYS A 465 18.46 8.41 -69.70
CA LYS A 465 17.76 9.06 -70.78
C LYS A 465 17.10 10.39 -70.38
N CYS A 466 16.29 10.37 -69.28
CA CYS A 466 15.52 11.56 -68.92
C CYS A 466 16.11 12.31 -67.71
N LYS A 467 17.17 11.82 -67.07
CA LYS A 467 17.87 12.36 -65.90
C LYS A 467 16.99 12.45 -64.63
N LYS A 468 15.73 11.99 -64.66
CA LYS A 468 14.82 11.98 -63.52
C LYS A 468 15.10 10.76 -62.62
N ILE A 469 14.69 10.88 -61.34
CA ILE A 469 14.86 9.82 -60.34
C ILE A 469 13.97 8.62 -60.67
N ILE A 470 14.51 7.41 -60.52
CA ILE A 470 13.78 6.16 -60.69
C ILE A 470 13.20 5.79 -59.33
N THR A 471 11.90 6.01 -59.15
CA THR A 471 11.21 5.77 -57.88
C THR A 471 10.81 4.31 -57.67
N SER A 472 10.54 3.57 -58.73
CA SER A 472 10.19 2.15 -58.67
C SER A 472 10.42 1.43 -60.00
N GLY A 473 10.79 0.16 -59.95
CA GLY A 473 10.76 -0.74 -61.11
C GLY A 473 11.65 -0.35 -62.30
N GLY A 474 12.81 0.25 -62.05
CA GLY A 474 13.77 0.59 -63.09
C GLY A 474 14.38 -0.63 -63.80
N VAL A 475 14.95 -0.44 -64.96
CA VAL A 475 15.69 -1.42 -65.74
C VAL A 475 17.17 -1.05 -65.77
N THR A 476 18.05 -1.99 -65.57
CA THR A 476 19.50 -1.78 -65.72
C THR A 476 19.95 -2.39 -67.04
N TYR A 477 20.57 -1.59 -67.89
CA TYR A 477 21.18 -2.05 -69.13
C TYR A 477 22.59 -1.49 -69.25
N LYS A 478 23.55 -2.35 -69.46
CA LYS A 478 25.00 -2.04 -69.47
C LYS A 478 25.48 -1.28 -68.22
N ASN A 479 24.99 -1.64 -67.02
CA ASN A 479 25.21 -0.94 -65.78
C ASN A 479 24.63 0.47 -65.68
N GLU A 480 23.83 0.88 -66.65
CA GLU A 480 23.13 2.16 -66.66
C GLU A 480 21.65 1.98 -66.25
N PRO A 481 21.12 2.82 -65.37
CA PRO A 481 19.73 2.73 -64.94
C PRO A 481 18.77 3.48 -65.89
N TRP A 482 17.63 2.89 -66.12
CA TRP A 482 16.59 3.41 -67.00
C TRP A 482 15.21 3.27 -66.34
N HIS A 483 14.31 4.20 -66.55
CA HIS A 483 12.89 3.91 -66.32
C HIS A 483 12.40 2.89 -67.34
N ARG A 484 11.38 2.12 -66.98
CA ARG A 484 10.77 1.12 -67.88
C ARG A 484 10.27 1.76 -69.20
N GLU A 485 9.70 2.94 -69.05
CA GLU A 485 9.17 3.72 -70.18
C GLU A 485 10.29 4.42 -71.02
N CYS A 486 11.44 4.62 -70.37
CA CYS A 486 12.59 5.23 -71.04
C CYS A 486 13.46 4.24 -71.81
N PHE A 487 13.40 2.99 -71.44
CA PHE A 487 14.16 1.91 -72.09
C PHE A 487 13.40 1.41 -73.31
N THR A 488 13.55 2.09 -74.40
CA THR A 488 12.77 1.91 -75.63
C THR A 488 13.64 1.47 -76.84
N CYS A 489 13.01 0.79 -77.81
CA CYS A 489 13.63 0.49 -79.08
C CYS A 489 14.07 1.74 -79.76
N THR A 490 15.28 1.78 -80.28
CA THR A 490 15.81 2.99 -80.98
C THR A 490 15.06 3.34 -82.26
N HIS A 491 14.39 2.37 -82.86
CA HIS A 491 13.64 2.63 -84.11
C HIS A 491 12.16 2.88 -83.86
N CYS A 492 11.42 1.96 -83.28
CA CYS A 492 9.96 2.06 -83.09
C CYS A 492 9.51 2.72 -81.77
N GLN A 493 10.46 3.03 -80.85
CA GLN A 493 10.23 3.65 -79.55
C GLN A 493 9.35 2.84 -78.57
N VAL A 494 9.00 1.61 -78.91
CA VAL A 494 8.29 0.69 -77.99
C VAL A 494 9.18 0.33 -76.81
N SER A 495 8.59 0.24 -75.56
CA SER A 495 9.35 -0.15 -74.37
C SER A 495 9.90 -1.56 -74.47
N LEU A 496 11.17 -1.68 -74.17
CA LEU A 496 11.89 -2.95 -74.15
C LEU A 496 11.90 -3.62 -72.74
N ALA A 497 11.32 -2.97 -71.80
CA ALA A 497 11.30 -3.49 -70.42
C ALA A 497 10.48 -4.80 -70.30
N GLY A 498 11.15 -5.90 -70.04
CA GLY A 498 10.54 -7.23 -69.99
C GLY A 498 10.37 -7.94 -71.32
N GLN A 499 10.81 -7.32 -72.39
CA GLN A 499 10.78 -7.92 -73.72
C GLN A 499 12.16 -8.41 -74.20
N ARG A 500 12.20 -9.33 -75.12
CA ARG A 500 13.45 -9.74 -75.75
C ARG A 500 13.93 -8.63 -76.70
N PHE A 501 15.14 -8.21 -76.52
CA PHE A 501 15.78 -7.20 -77.31
C PHE A 501 17.22 -7.62 -77.69
N THR A 502 17.75 -6.96 -78.64
CA THR A 502 19.16 -7.08 -79.02
C THR A 502 19.78 -5.69 -79.19
N SER A 503 21.07 -5.58 -79.20
CA SER A 503 21.73 -4.29 -79.35
C SER A 503 22.75 -4.35 -80.48
N ARG A 504 22.82 -3.24 -81.19
CA ARG A 504 23.83 -3.02 -82.21
C ARG A 504 24.33 -1.58 -82.15
N ASP A 505 25.60 -1.36 -82.25
CA ASP A 505 26.24 -0.03 -82.17
C ASP A 505 25.78 0.70 -80.87
N GLU A 506 25.74 -0.03 -79.82
CA GLU A 506 25.32 0.40 -78.44
C GLU A 506 23.83 0.81 -78.33
N LYS A 507 23.04 0.72 -79.37
CA LYS A 507 21.63 1.04 -79.37
C LYS A 507 20.75 -0.20 -79.26
N PRO A 508 19.75 -0.20 -78.40
CA PRO A 508 18.83 -1.31 -78.23
C PRO A 508 17.70 -1.29 -79.26
N TYR A 509 17.35 -2.48 -79.72
CA TYR A 509 16.29 -2.70 -80.73
C TYR A 509 15.39 -3.85 -80.30
N CYS A 510 14.08 -3.76 -80.55
CA CYS A 510 13.21 -4.91 -80.40
C CYS A 510 13.55 -5.96 -81.47
N ALA A 511 13.12 -7.21 -81.19
CA ALA A 511 13.42 -8.31 -82.09
C ALA A 511 12.94 -8.05 -83.57
N GLU A 512 11.78 -7.43 -83.68
CA GLU A 512 11.18 -7.10 -84.97
C GLU A 512 12.02 -6.06 -85.71
N CYS A 513 12.26 -4.90 -85.11
CA CYS A 513 13.04 -3.86 -85.78
C CYS A 513 14.48 -4.31 -86.04
N PHE A 514 15.07 -5.08 -85.20
CA PHE A 514 16.39 -5.62 -85.48
C PHE A 514 16.37 -6.57 -86.68
N GLY A 515 15.33 -7.42 -86.74
CA GLY A 515 15.11 -8.30 -87.88
C GLY A 515 14.92 -7.54 -89.18
N GLU A 516 14.10 -6.50 -89.15
CA GLU A 516 13.81 -5.70 -90.35
C GLU A 516 15.04 -4.89 -90.81
N LEU A 517 15.79 -4.30 -89.90
CA LEU A 517 16.89 -3.41 -90.25
C LEU A 517 18.22 -4.11 -90.54
N PHE A 518 18.48 -5.19 -89.85
CA PHE A 518 19.85 -5.76 -89.82
C PHE A 518 19.93 -7.24 -90.09
N ALA A 519 18.80 -7.98 -90.09
CA ALA A 519 18.86 -9.41 -90.34
C ALA A 519 19.04 -9.65 -91.89
N LYS A 520 19.78 -10.67 -92.18
CA LYS A 520 19.89 -11.21 -93.50
C LYS A 520 18.51 -11.70 -93.97
N ARG A 521 18.20 -11.50 -95.23
CA ARG A 521 16.90 -11.93 -95.82
C ARG A 521 17.03 -13.29 -96.46
N CYS A 522 16.01 -14.08 -96.27
CA CYS A 522 15.93 -15.41 -96.88
C CYS A 522 15.73 -15.23 -98.42
N THR A 523 16.56 -15.81 -99.22
CA THR A 523 16.50 -15.72 -100.67
C THR A 523 15.21 -16.30 -101.26
N SER A 524 14.59 -17.26 -100.58
CA SER A 524 13.36 -17.89 -101.05
C SER A 524 12.10 -17.17 -100.63
N CYS A 525 11.95 -16.76 -99.36
CA CYS A 525 10.72 -16.14 -98.84
C CYS A 525 10.85 -14.67 -98.53
N ILE A 526 12.01 -14.03 -98.72
CA ILE A 526 12.37 -12.62 -98.57
C ILE A 526 12.24 -12.11 -97.13
N LYS A 527 11.73 -12.92 -96.19
CA LYS A 527 11.57 -12.56 -94.81
C LYS A 527 12.94 -12.50 -94.10
N PRO A 528 13.08 -11.63 -93.07
CA PRO A 528 14.35 -11.53 -92.34
C PRO A 528 14.66 -12.85 -91.56
N ILE A 529 15.91 -13.26 -91.64
CA ILE A 529 16.42 -14.38 -90.88
C ILE A 529 16.90 -13.89 -89.49
N THR A 530 16.02 -13.93 -88.54
CA THR A 530 16.31 -13.45 -87.15
C THR A 530 17.00 -14.57 -86.39
N GLY A 531 18.26 -14.38 -86.02
CA GLY A 531 18.99 -15.32 -85.13
C GLY A 531 18.45 -15.38 -83.68
N ILE A 532 17.38 -14.68 -83.42
CA ILE A 532 16.75 -14.59 -82.10
C ILE A 532 15.82 -15.78 -81.89
N GLY A 533 16.23 -16.73 -81.03
CA GLY A 533 15.49 -17.96 -80.79
C GLY A 533 16.10 -19.23 -81.37
N GLY A 534 17.33 -19.15 -81.86
CA GLY A 534 18.07 -20.35 -82.29
C GLY A 534 17.64 -20.84 -83.68
N THR A 535 17.07 -19.97 -84.56
CA THR A 535 16.70 -20.32 -85.88
C THR A 535 17.94 -20.66 -86.69
N ARG A 536 18.03 -21.88 -87.14
CA ARG A 536 19.11 -22.35 -88.05
C ARG A 536 18.85 -21.83 -89.43
N PHE A 537 19.88 -21.36 -90.09
CA PHE A 537 19.81 -20.91 -91.46
C PHE A 537 20.97 -21.48 -92.28
N ILE A 538 20.77 -21.58 -93.53
CA ILE A 538 21.76 -22.03 -94.50
C ILE A 538 22.32 -20.84 -95.21
N SER A 539 23.61 -20.74 -95.37
CA SER A 539 24.34 -19.74 -96.11
C SER A 539 25.21 -20.43 -97.15
N PHE A 540 25.09 -19.93 -98.37
CA PHE A 540 25.96 -20.33 -99.44
C PHE A 540 26.21 -19.10 -100.38
N GLU A 541 27.47 -18.80 -100.58
CA GLU A 541 27.92 -17.56 -101.20
C GLU A 541 27.27 -16.33 -100.42
N ASP A 542 26.72 -15.36 -101.12
CA ASP A 542 26.07 -14.24 -100.46
C ASP A 542 24.55 -14.44 -100.25
N ARG A 543 24.06 -15.65 -100.43
CA ARG A 543 22.63 -16.00 -100.31
C ARG A 543 22.36 -16.75 -99.02
N HIS A 544 21.17 -16.50 -98.47
CA HIS A 544 20.80 -17.07 -97.17
C HIS A 544 19.36 -17.61 -97.18
N TRP A 545 19.10 -18.72 -96.53
CA TRP A 545 17.80 -19.37 -96.46
C TRP A 545 17.44 -19.78 -95.04
N HIS A 546 16.16 -19.64 -94.65
CA HIS A 546 15.69 -20.40 -93.49
C HIS A 546 15.89 -21.90 -93.73
N ASN A 547 16.06 -22.65 -92.70
CA ASN A 547 16.26 -24.11 -92.77
C ASN A 547 15.12 -24.75 -93.60
N ASP A 548 13.85 -24.31 -93.37
CA ASP A 548 12.67 -24.85 -94.02
C ASP A 548 12.45 -24.27 -95.45
N CYS A 549 13.15 -23.24 -95.78
CA CYS A 549 13.08 -22.59 -97.14
C CYS A 549 14.20 -23.09 -98.06
N PHE A 550 15.13 -23.88 -97.52
CA PHE A 550 16.20 -24.43 -98.33
C PHE A 550 15.74 -25.71 -99.02
N ILE A 551 14.95 -25.57 -100.04
CA ILE A 551 14.32 -26.70 -100.78
C ILE A 551 14.66 -26.65 -102.23
N CYS A 552 14.64 -27.78 -102.89
CA CYS A 552 14.82 -27.85 -104.37
C CYS A 552 13.72 -27.07 -105.09
N ALA A 553 14.15 -26.19 -106.05
CA ALA A 553 13.19 -25.37 -106.78
C ALA A 553 12.21 -26.21 -107.64
N ILE A 554 12.61 -27.38 -108.10
CA ILE A 554 11.80 -28.26 -108.93
C ILE A 554 10.95 -29.23 -108.08
N CYS A 555 11.53 -30.10 -107.28
CA CYS A 555 10.82 -31.17 -106.57
C CYS A 555 10.37 -30.77 -105.14
N LYS A 556 10.75 -29.60 -104.69
CA LYS A 556 10.43 -29.07 -103.36
C LYS A 556 10.94 -29.86 -102.17
N THR A 557 11.83 -30.81 -102.44
CA THR A 557 12.47 -31.61 -101.35
C THR A 557 13.45 -30.73 -100.60
N SER A 558 13.55 -30.90 -99.25
CA SER A 558 14.54 -30.22 -98.39
C SER A 558 15.99 -30.60 -98.82
N LEU A 559 16.80 -29.54 -99.01
CA LEU A 559 18.22 -29.65 -99.33
C LEU A 559 19.15 -29.55 -98.09
N VAL A 560 18.60 -29.42 -96.96
CA VAL A 560 19.36 -29.30 -95.70
C VAL A 560 20.17 -30.59 -95.42
N GLY A 561 21.49 -30.42 -95.42
CA GLY A 561 22.44 -31.56 -95.25
C GLY A 561 22.58 -32.46 -96.44
N ARG A 562 22.08 -32.04 -97.58
CA ARG A 562 22.21 -32.76 -98.84
C ARG A 562 23.05 -31.95 -99.88
N GLY A 563 23.61 -32.59 -100.81
CA GLY A 563 24.27 -31.96 -101.91
C GLY A 563 23.25 -31.22 -102.79
N PHE A 564 23.61 -30.08 -103.37
CA PHE A 564 22.77 -29.27 -104.24
C PHE A 564 23.63 -28.65 -105.36
N ILE A 565 22.97 -28.22 -106.42
CA ILE A 565 23.58 -27.54 -107.54
C ILE A 565 22.84 -26.20 -107.66
N THR A 566 23.59 -25.16 -107.93
CA THR A 566 23.03 -23.84 -108.21
C THR A 566 22.68 -23.73 -109.68
N ASP A 567 21.46 -23.25 -109.98
CA ASP A 567 20.97 -23.07 -111.28
C ASP A 567 20.45 -21.64 -111.39
N GLU A 568 21.27 -20.72 -111.84
CA GLU A 568 21.08 -19.27 -111.83
C GLU A 568 20.69 -18.71 -110.47
N GLN A 569 19.43 -18.44 -110.24
CA GLN A 569 18.91 -17.94 -108.95
C GLN A 569 18.38 -19.03 -108.06
N ASP A 570 18.15 -20.21 -108.60
CA ASP A 570 17.56 -21.36 -107.86
C ASP A 570 18.58 -22.34 -107.35
N VAL A 571 18.18 -23.21 -106.38
CA VAL A 571 18.95 -24.37 -105.91
C VAL A 571 18.14 -25.60 -106.20
N ILE A 572 18.81 -26.60 -106.76
CA ILE A 572 18.18 -27.85 -107.21
C ILE A 572 18.95 -29.07 -106.63
N CYS A 573 18.23 -30.15 -106.40
CA CYS A 573 18.86 -31.38 -106.02
C CYS A 573 19.59 -32.02 -107.18
N PRO A 574 20.59 -32.89 -106.95
CA PRO A 574 21.39 -33.55 -107.99
C PRO A 574 20.54 -34.38 -108.98
N GLU A 575 19.44 -34.95 -108.50
CA GLU A 575 18.52 -35.77 -109.29
C GLU A 575 17.80 -34.88 -110.35
N CYS A 576 17.26 -33.74 -109.90
CA CYS A 576 16.55 -32.78 -110.72
C CYS A 576 17.52 -32.08 -111.68
N ALA A 577 18.78 -31.82 -111.29
CA ALA A 577 19.81 -31.28 -112.18
C ALA A 577 20.14 -32.25 -113.30
N LYS A 578 20.24 -33.55 -113.03
CA LYS A 578 20.46 -34.57 -114.09
C LYS A 578 19.27 -34.57 -115.05
N GLN A 579 18.01 -34.50 -114.56
CA GLN A 579 16.84 -34.46 -115.45
C GLN A 579 16.76 -33.26 -116.30
N LYS A 580 17.31 -32.12 -115.88
CA LYS A 580 17.34 -30.87 -116.66
C LYS A 580 18.43 -30.88 -117.72
N LEU A 581 19.50 -31.71 -117.63
CA LEU A 581 20.63 -31.83 -118.54
C LEU A 581 20.48 -32.98 -119.55
N MET A 582 19.42 -33.76 -119.42
CA MET A 582 19.02 -34.77 -120.40
C MET A 582 17.99 -34.13 -121.41
#